data_ef755515504fd3bf971fe9526ed99592
#
_entry.id   ef755515504fd3bf971fe9526ed99592
#
_cell.length_a   1.000
_cell.length_b   1.000
_cell.length_c   1.000
_cell.angle_alpha   90.00
_cell.angle_beta   90.00
_cell.angle_gamma   90.00
#
_symmetry.space_group_name_H-M   'P 1'
#
loop_
_entity.id
_entity.type
_entity.pdbx_description
1 polymer ?
#
loop_
_entity_poly.entity_id
_entity_poly.type
_entity_poly.pdbx_seq_one_letter_code
_entity_poly.pdbx_strand_id
1 'polypeptide(L)'
;MKVRGLFVASALVMVASGASAAIEDARSDAKEQVDFGIKVAQSGLWKEAAFRWEKAVKLDPTYGAAWNNLAIAYEQQGNFDKAREAYEKAVTLEPKNLLYRQNYDLFKEINDRAKRRRDR
;
A
#
# COMPACT_ATOMS: atom_id res chain seq x y z
N MET A 1 -54.16 -9.82 15.27
CA MET A 1 -53.24 -8.98 14.52
C MET A 1 -51.91 -8.99 15.18
N LYS A 2 -50.96 -9.62 14.53
CA LYS A 2 -49.61 -9.78 15.12
C LYS A 2 -48.62 -9.14 14.17
N VAL A 3 -48.07 -8.01 14.57
CA VAL A 3 -46.94 -7.39 13.89
C VAL A 3 -45.65 -7.90 14.59
N ARG A 4 -45.17 -9.03 14.12
CA ARG A 4 -43.86 -9.55 14.53
C ARG A 4 -42.96 -9.56 13.29
N GLY A 5 -42.02 -8.65 13.21
CA GLY A 5 -41.04 -8.76 12.14
C GLY A 5 -40.34 -7.49 11.66
N LEU A 6 -40.36 -6.38 12.41
CA LEU A 6 -39.75 -5.14 11.93
C LEU A 6 -38.56 -4.63 12.75
N PHE A 7 -37.99 -5.42 13.71
CA PHE A 7 -36.93 -4.93 14.56
C PHE A 7 -35.54 -5.52 14.30
N VAL A 8 -35.39 -6.41 13.33
CA VAL A 8 -34.08 -7.05 13.06
C VAL A 8 -33.25 -6.31 12.00
N ALA A 9 -33.90 -5.52 11.16
CA ALA A 9 -33.22 -4.82 10.06
C ALA A 9 -32.38 -3.61 10.50
N SER A 10 -32.76 -2.94 11.59
CA SER A 10 -32.08 -1.71 12.04
C SER A 10 -30.72 -1.95 12.69
N ALA A 11 -30.54 -3.08 13.38
CA ALA A 11 -29.28 -3.40 14.03
C ALA A 11 -28.16 -3.78 13.04
N LEU A 12 -28.54 -4.45 11.94
CA LEU A 12 -27.56 -4.88 10.92
C LEU A 12 -27.03 -3.69 10.10
N VAL A 13 -27.85 -2.69 9.87
CA VAL A 13 -27.48 -1.47 9.14
C VAL A 13 -26.51 -0.60 9.94
N MET A 14 -26.65 -0.54 11.28
CA MET A 14 -25.74 0.24 12.13
C MET A 14 -24.35 -0.39 12.22
N VAL A 15 -24.23 -1.70 12.26
CA VAL A 15 -22.93 -2.39 12.31
C VAL A 15 -22.16 -2.22 10.99
N ALA A 16 -22.85 -2.30 9.87
CA ALA A 16 -22.25 -2.09 8.55
C ALA A 16 -21.77 -0.64 8.38
N SER A 17 -22.51 0.32 8.89
CA SER A 17 -22.16 1.75 8.83
C SER A 17 -20.91 2.07 9.65
N GLY A 18 -20.78 1.50 10.85
CA GLY A 18 -19.60 1.72 11.70
C GLY A 18 -18.33 1.08 11.14
N ALA A 19 -18.43 -0.11 10.56
CA ALA A 19 -17.29 -0.78 9.93
C ALA A 19 -16.80 -0.02 8.68
N SER A 20 -17.71 0.52 7.87
CA SER A 20 -17.38 1.33 6.69
C SER A 20 -16.65 2.62 7.08
N ALA A 21 -17.14 3.33 8.09
CA ALA A 21 -16.50 4.55 8.60
C ALA A 21 -15.08 4.28 9.13
N ALA A 22 -14.87 3.20 9.87
CA ALA A 22 -13.54 2.82 10.37
C ALA A 22 -12.55 2.50 9.25
N ILE A 23 -13.00 1.88 8.16
CA ILE A 23 -12.19 1.60 6.97
C ILE A 23 -11.83 2.90 6.24
N GLU A 24 -12.78 3.83 6.12
CA GLU A 24 -12.55 5.14 5.51
C GLU A 24 -11.56 5.97 6.32
N ASP A 25 -11.66 5.96 7.65
CA ASP A 25 -10.72 6.63 8.55
C ASP A 25 -9.30 6.05 8.42
N ALA A 26 -9.16 4.73 8.42
CA ALA A 26 -7.87 4.06 8.24
C ALA A 26 -7.22 4.41 6.88
N ARG A 27 -8.01 4.47 5.81
CA ARG A 27 -7.55 4.89 4.48
C ARG A 27 -7.13 6.36 4.48
N SER A 28 -7.89 7.22 5.13
CA SER A 28 -7.57 8.66 5.25
C SER A 28 -6.24 8.87 5.97
N ASP A 29 -6.04 8.19 7.10
CA ASP A 29 -4.81 8.27 7.87
C ASP A 29 -3.61 7.71 7.10
N ALA A 30 -3.80 6.59 6.40
CA ALA A 30 -2.75 6.02 5.54
C ALA A 30 -2.37 6.97 4.41
N LYS A 31 -3.33 7.63 3.79
CA LYS A 31 -3.11 8.61 2.73
C LYS A 31 -2.30 9.80 3.23
N GLU A 32 -2.57 10.29 4.43
CA GLU A 32 -1.79 11.38 5.05
C GLU A 32 -0.32 10.98 5.20
N GLN A 33 -0.04 9.75 5.64
CA GLN A 33 1.33 9.23 5.72
C GLN A 33 1.98 9.07 4.35
N VAL A 34 1.23 8.66 3.33
CA VAL A 34 1.73 8.59 1.96
C VAL A 34 2.12 9.99 1.46
N ASP A 35 1.26 10.97 1.62
CA ASP A 35 1.50 12.35 1.18
C ASP A 35 2.72 12.97 1.89
N PHE A 36 2.88 12.72 3.18
CA PHE A 36 4.05 13.16 3.93
C PHE A 36 5.33 12.47 3.41
N GLY A 37 5.27 11.17 3.19
CA GLY A 37 6.39 10.39 2.63
C GLY A 37 6.83 10.90 1.26
N ILE A 38 5.90 11.29 0.40
CA ILE A 38 6.20 11.88 -0.91
C ILE A 38 7.01 13.18 -0.75
N LYS A 39 6.60 14.05 0.17
CA LYS A 39 7.30 15.31 0.42
C LYS A 39 8.75 15.10 0.88
N VAL A 40 8.98 14.18 1.79
CA VAL A 40 10.34 13.90 2.28
C VAL A 40 11.18 13.15 1.24
N ALA A 41 10.58 12.31 0.41
CA ALA A 41 11.25 11.64 -0.70
C ALA A 41 11.73 12.61 -1.78
N GLN A 42 10.98 13.66 -2.04
CA GLN A 42 11.37 14.75 -2.96
C GLN A 42 12.65 15.46 -2.52
N SER A 43 12.94 15.44 -1.23
CA SER A 43 14.20 15.95 -0.66
C SER A 43 15.30 14.88 -0.57
N GLY A 44 15.10 13.70 -1.15
CA GLY A 44 16.05 12.59 -1.14
C GLY A 44 16.13 11.83 0.19
N LEU A 45 15.22 12.08 1.12
CA LEU A 45 15.18 11.45 2.45
C LEU A 45 14.46 10.11 2.39
N TRP A 46 15.04 9.15 1.69
CA TRP A 46 14.40 7.86 1.41
C TRP A 46 14.15 7.01 2.65
N LYS A 47 15.01 7.09 3.64
CA LYS A 47 14.83 6.37 4.91
C LYS A 47 13.62 6.89 5.69
N GLU A 48 13.44 8.21 5.73
CA GLU A 48 12.27 8.85 6.34
C GLU A 48 11.00 8.55 5.53
N ALA A 49 11.08 8.62 4.21
CA ALA A 49 9.97 8.25 3.33
C ALA A 49 9.52 6.80 3.57
N ALA A 50 10.46 5.86 3.63
CA ALA A 50 10.18 4.45 3.95
C ALA A 50 9.45 4.32 5.29
N PHE A 51 9.91 5.00 6.33
CA PHE A 51 9.27 5.01 7.64
C PHE A 51 7.80 5.45 7.56
N ARG A 52 7.52 6.53 6.81
CA ARG A 52 6.15 7.03 6.61
C ARG A 52 5.28 6.05 5.85
N TRP A 53 5.81 5.43 4.81
CA TRP A 53 5.07 4.47 4.00
C TRP A 53 4.91 3.11 4.69
N GLU A 54 5.85 2.69 5.52
CA GLU A 54 5.68 1.55 6.43
C GLU A 54 4.52 1.79 7.41
N LYS A 55 4.42 3.00 7.96
CA LYS A 55 3.30 3.41 8.80
C LYS A 55 1.98 3.38 8.03
N ALA A 56 1.96 3.85 6.79
CA ALA A 56 0.78 3.82 5.93
C ALA A 56 0.27 2.39 5.69
N VAL A 57 1.15 1.43 5.37
CA VAL A 57 0.75 0.04 5.13
C VAL A 57 0.30 -0.69 6.40
N LYS A 58 0.72 -0.23 7.57
CA LYS A 58 0.20 -0.71 8.86
C LYS A 58 -1.20 -0.17 9.15
N LEU A 59 -1.45 1.10 8.82
CA LEU A 59 -2.77 1.73 8.97
C LEU A 59 -3.79 1.14 8.02
N ASP A 60 -3.42 0.97 6.76
CA ASP A 60 -4.26 0.35 5.75
C ASP A 60 -3.44 -0.58 4.82
N PRO A 61 -3.39 -1.89 5.14
CA PRO A 61 -2.66 -2.87 4.34
C PRO A 61 -3.19 -3.08 2.91
N THR A 62 -4.38 -2.55 2.60
CA THR A 62 -5.01 -2.64 1.27
C THR A 62 -4.72 -1.44 0.38
N TYR A 63 -3.94 -0.48 0.87
CA TYR A 63 -3.61 0.72 0.12
C TYR A 63 -2.42 0.48 -0.83
N GLY A 64 -2.72 0.14 -2.08
CA GLY A 64 -1.70 -0.19 -3.08
C GLY A 64 -0.68 0.91 -3.33
N ALA A 65 -1.09 2.19 -3.29
CA ALA A 65 -0.18 3.32 -3.45
C ALA A 65 0.91 3.35 -2.37
N ALA A 66 0.58 3.02 -1.12
CA ALA A 66 1.54 2.94 -0.04
C ALA A 66 2.58 1.84 -0.28
N TRP A 67 2.15 0.67 -0.74
CA TRP A 67 3.04 -0.44 -1.08
C TRP A 67 3.95 -0.12 -2.26
N ASN A 68 3.42 0.49 -3.32
CA ASN A 68 4.24 0.88 -4.47
C ASN A 68 5.32 1.92 -4.09
N ASN A 69 4.97 2.92 -3.30
CA ASN A 69 5.92 3.93 -2.83
C ASN A 69 6.96 3.33 -1.88
N LEU A 70 6.54 2.45 -0.98
CA LEU A 70 7.44 1.74 -0.07
C LEU A 70 8.47 0.90 -0.84
N ALA A 71 8.04 0.22 -1.92
CA ALA A 71 8.92 -0.51 -2.81
C ALA A 71 10.01 0.39 -3.41
N ILE A 72 9.63 1.57 -3.88
CA ILE A 72 10.57 2.56 -4.43
C ILE A 72 11.59 2.99 -3.37
N ALA A 73 11.15 3.25 -2.14
CA ALA A 73 12.07 3.62 -1.05
C ALA A 73 13.04 2.49 -0.70
N TYR A 74 12.58 1.25 -0.63
CA TYR A 74 13.46 0.11 -0.41
C TYR A 74 14.47 -0.08 -1.55
N GLU A 75 14.05 0.11 -2.78
CA GLU A 75 14.93 0.07 -3.95
C GLU A 75 16.03 1.15 -3.86
N GLN A 76 15.67 2.37 -3.50
CA GLN A 76 16.61 3.48 -3.30
C GLN A 76 17.61 3.23 -2.17
N GLN A 77 17.23 2.46 -1.18
CA GLN A 77 18.10 2.04 -0.07
C GLN A 77 18.91 0.78 -0.37
N GLY A 78 18.74 0.17 -1.54
CA GLY A 78 19.40 -1.09 -1.90
C GLY A 78 18.81 -2.32 -1.22
N ASN A 79 17.66 -2.21 -0.60
CA ASN A 79 16.96 -3.33 0.02
C ASN A 79 16.04 -4.00 -1.00
N PHE A 80 16.64 -4.75 -1.93
CA PHE A 80 15.97 -5.28 -3.11
C PHE A 80 14.97 -6.39 -2.80
N ASP A 81 15.20 -7.20 -1.76
CA ASP A 81 14.24 -8.25 -1.37
C ASP A 81 12.95 -7.65 -0.84
N LYS A 82 13.04 -6.67 0.05
CA LYS A 82 11.87 -5.94 0.54
C LYS A 82 11.18 -5.11 -0.55
N ALA A 83 11.94 -4.53 -1.47
CA ALA A 83 11.40 -3.82 -2.61
C ALA A 83 10.54 -4.75 -3.47
N ARG A 84 11.03 -5.95 -3.77
CA ARG A 84 10.29 -6.98 -4.53
C ARG A 84 8.96 -7.33 -3.85
N GLU A 85 8.99 -7.64 -2.57
CA GLU A 85 7.79 -7.98 -1.80
C GLU A 85 6.75 -6.85 -1.84
N ALA A 86 7.19 -5.61 -1.67
CA ALA A 86 6.30 -4.45 -1.70
C ALA A 86 5.71 -4.18 -3.09
N TYR A 87 6.49 -4.32 -4.16
CA TYR A 87 5.97 -4.24 -5.53
C TYR A 87 4.94 -5.34 -5.83
N GLU A 88 5.22 -6.57 -5.43
CA GLU A 88 4.29 -7.70 -5.58
C GLU A 88 2.97 -7.42 -4.86
N LYS A 89 3.05 -6.87 -3.66
CA LYS A 89 1.88 -6.50 -2.87
C LYS A 89 1.02 -5.45 -3.59
N ALA A 90 1.64 -4.39 -4.11
CA ALA A 90 0.94 -3.35 -4.87
C ALA A 90 0.22 -3.92 -6.10
N VAL A 91 0.90 -4.74 -6.88
CA VAL A 91 0.33 -5.38 -8.09
C VAL A 91 -0.78 -6.36 -7.74
N THR A 92 -0.65 -7.11 -6.64
CA THR A 92 -1.69 -8.04 -6.18
C THR A 92 -2.95 -7.31 -5.74
N LEU A 93 -2.80 -6.17 -5.07
CA LEU A 93 -3.93 -5.35 -4.62
C LEU A 93 -4.65 -4.66 -5.77
N GLU A 94 -3.90 -4.22 -6.78
CA GLU A 94 -4.43 -3.49 -7.94
C GLU A 94 -3.84 -4.04 -9.25
N PRO A 95 -4.26 -5.23 -9.68
CA PRO A 95 -3.65 -5.91 -10.84
C PRO A 95 -3.86 -5.17 -12.18
N LYS A 96 -4.83 -4.27 -12.26
CA LYS A 96 -5.09 -3.42 -13.43
C LYS A 96 -4.36 -2.08 -13.39
N ASN A 97 -3.67 -1.78 -12.31
CA ASN A 97 -2.90 -0.54 -12.20
C ASN A 97 -1.61 -0.66 -13.02
N LEU A 98 -1.61 0.00 -14.16
CA LEU A 98 -0.52 -0.09 -15.13
C LEU A 98 0.79 0.50 -14.57
N LEU A 99 0.72 1.56 -13.78
CA LEU A 99 1.89 2.19 -13.16
C LEU A 99 2.61 1.22 -12.21
N TYR A 100 1.87 0.51 -11.34
CA TYR A 100 2.47 -0.44 -10.40
C TYR A 100 3.13 -1.61 -11.14
N ARG A 101 2.48 -2.11 -12.19
CA ARG A 101 3.03 -3.16 -13.04
C ARG A 101 4.30 -2.73 -13.75
N GLN A 102 4.31 -1.55 -14.34
CA GLN A 102 5.49 -0.99 -15.01
C GLN A 102 6.65 -0.79 -14.04
N ASN A 103 6.40 -0.25 -12.86
CA ASN A 103 7.41 -0.07 -11.83
C ASN A 103 8.02 -1.41 -11.40
N TYR A 104 7.18 -2.42 -11.18
CA TYR A 104 7.65 -3.75 -10.81
C TYR A 104 8.42 -4.43 -11.93
N ASP A 105 7.95 -4.36 -13.17
CA ASP A 105 8.64 -4.95 -14.31
C ASP A 105 10.01 -4.32 -14.54
N LEU A 106 10.11 -3.01 -14.46
CA LEU A 106 11.39 -2.30 -14.56
C LEU A 106 12.35 -2.68 -13.43
N PHE A 107 11.86 -2.73 -12.20
CA PHE A 107 12.64 -3.20 -11.05
C PHE A 107 13.21 -4.60 -11.27
N LYS A 108 12.39 -5.56 -11.70
CA LYS A 108 12.83 -6.94 -12.00
C LYS A 108 13.90 -6.97 -13.07
N GLU A 109 13.70 -6.23 -14.15
CA GLU A 109 14.64 -6.20 -15.26
C GLU A 109 16.02 -5.69 -14.83
N ILE A 110 16.07 -4.60 -14.09
CA ILE A 110 17.32 -3.99 -13.62
C ILE A 110 17.99 -4.90 -12.59
N ASN A 111 17.25 -5.40 -11.62
CA ASN A 111 17.80 -6.24 -10.54
C ASN A 111 18.29 -7.59 -11.07
N ASP A 112 17.59 -8.22 -11.98
CA ASP A 112 17.99 -9.50 -12.56
C ASP A 112 19.22 -9.36 -13.48
N ARG A 113 19.35 -8.23 -14.19
CA ARG A 113 20.59 -7.91 -14.95
C ARG A 113 21.79 -7.74 -14.03
N ALA A 114 21.62 -7.01 -12.92
CA ALA A 114 22.68 -6.81 -11.94
C ALA A 114 23.12 -8.14 -11.30
N LYS A 115 22.16 -9.01 -10.97
CA LYS A 115 22.44 -10.35 -10.46
C LYS A 115 23.25 -11.19 -11.44
N ARG A 116 22.81 -11.27 -12.70
CA ARG A 116 23.53 -12.02 -13.75
C ARG A 116 24.95 -11.54 -13.97
N ARG A 117 25.25 -10.25 -13.78
CA ARG A 117 26.61 -9.72 -13.89
C ARG A 117 27.50 -10.16 -12.72
N ARG A 118 26.93 -10.26 -11.51
CA ARG A 118 27.68 -10.71 -10.33
C ARG A 118 28.00 -12.21 -10.37
N ASP A 119 27.09 -13.00 -10.94
CA ASP A 119 27.21 -14.46 -11.00
C ASP A 119 28.10 -14.96 -12.17
N ARG A 120 28.66 -14.03 -12.96
CA ARG A 120 29.63 -14.30 -14.03
C ARG A 120 31.08 -14.12 -13.55
#